data_70ed55289c1f79ad9a80243a0d21a516
#
_entry.id   70ed55289c1f79ad9a80243a0d21a516
#
_cell.length_a   1.000
_cell.length_b   1.000
_cell.length_c   1.000
_cell.angle_alpha   90.00
_cell.angle_beta   90.00
_cell.angle_gamma   90.00
#
_symmetry.space_group_name_H-M   'P 1'
#
loop_
_entity.id
_entity.type
_entity.pdbx_description
1 polymer ?
#
loop_
_entity_poly.entity_id
_entity_poly.type
_entity_poly.pdbx_seq_one_letter_code
_entity_poly.pdbx_strand_id
1 'polypeptide(L)'
;MKKELKTKLTQERIIEVALIEFSQKGYKAFGINELCKNHKISKGILYHNFSGKTEIYLACVRESFQKAVSIIRGESGDIPSLADYMERRHRFSKDFPHHSHVFFEAWMTAPAEIAEEVAKEKAVFEDLNRQVSEKLLTESTLKDHISQEQALDYLSFIQQLFRSYYLLAEQDNNLSDFADKYEMTLNKVLDLMIYGIFKDGE
;
A
#
# COMPACT_ATOMS: atom_id res chain seq x y z
N MET A 1 27.58 17.84 0.70
CA MET A 1 26.66 18.16 1.83
C MET A 1 25.58 19.20 1.48
N LYS A 2 25.86 20.50 1.29
CA LYS A 2 24.79 21.51 0.96
C LYS A 2 24.06 21.25 -0.37
N LYS A 3 24.75 20.81 -1.43
CA LYS A 3 24.13 20.54 -2.75
C LYS A 3 23.24 19.30 -2.72
N GLU A 4 23.70 18.23 -2.10
CA GLU A 4 22.94 16.98 -1.93
C GLU A 4 21.66 17.19 -1.12
N LEU A 5 21.76 17.94 -0.01
CA LEU A 5 20.58 18.30 0.79
C LEU A 5 19.56 19.09 -0.01
N LYS A 6 20.01 20.05 -0.85
CA LYS A 6 19.11 20.83 -1.72
C LYS A 6 18.44 19.95 -2.77
N THR A 7 19.16 18.99 -3.36
CA THR A 7 18.60 18.04 -4.32
C THR A 7 17.54 17.17 -3.64
N LYS A 8 17.84 16.61 -2.46
CA LYS A 8 16.91 15.81 -1.68
C LYS A 8 15.61 16.56 -1.36
N LEU A 9 15.70 17.77 -0.84
CA LEU A 9 14.53 18.63 -0.56
C LEU A 9 13.71 18.93 -1.82
N THR A 10 14.37 19.09 -2.98
CA THR A 10 13.68 19.29 -4.25
C THR A 10 12.94 18.03 -4.71
N GLN A 11 13.55 16.86 -4.56
CA GLN A 11 12.91 15.56 -4.86
C GLN A 11 11.70 15.33 -3.96
N GLU A 12 11.85 15.53 -2.65
CA GLU A 12 10.75 15.42 -1.68
C GLU A 12 9.58 16.33 -2.06
N ARG A 13 9.86 17.57 -2.44
CA ARG A 13 8.82 18.51 -2.90
C ARG A 13 8.12 18.06 -4.19
N ILE A 14 8.87 17.50 -5.15
CA ILE A 14 8.27 16.96 -6.39
C ILE A 14 7.39 15.77 -6.08
N ILE A 15 7.83 14.84 -5.22
CA ILE A 15 7.08 13.66 -4.82
C ILE A 15 5.79 14.06 -4.09
N GLU A 16 5.86 15.02 -3.15
CA GLU A 16 4.69 15.51 -2.41
C GLU A 16 3.57 15.99 -3.35
N VAL A 17 3.90 16.83 -4.34
CA VAL A 17 2.89 17.33 -5.28
C VAL A 17 2.48 16.28 -6.32
N ALA A 18 3.38 15.36 -6.66
CA ALA A 18 3.06 14.25 -7.56
C ALA A 18 2.09 13.25 -6.92
N LEU A 19 2.21 12.98 -5.62
CA LEU A 19 1.24 12.19 -4.85
C LEU A 19 -0.17 12.76 -4.95
N ILE A 20 -0.33 14.10 -4.86
CA ILE A 20 -1.62 14.76 -5.02
C ILE A 20 -2.16 14.53 -6.44
N GLU A 21 -1.36 14.75 -7.47
CA GLU A 21 -1.79 14.61 -8.87
C GLU A 21 -2.09 13.14 -9.24
N PHE A 22 -1.24 12.19 -8.82
CA PHE A 22 -1.48 10.76 -9.05
C PHE A 22 -2.71 10.26 -8.30
N SER A 23 -2.94 10.70 -7.06
CA SER A 23 -4.12 10.29 -6.29
C SER A 23 -5.44 10.74 -6.93
N GLN A 24 -5.43 11.82 -7.70
CA GLN A 24 -6.61 12.36 -8.36
C GLN A 24 -6.84 11.78 -9.76
N LYS A 25 -5.78 11.47 -10.49
CA LYS A 25 -5.83 11.14 -11.93
C LYS A 25 -5.41 9.71 -12.25
N GLY A 26 -4.73 9.07 -11.33
CA GLY A 26 -4.06 7.79 -11.57
C GLY A 26 -2.84 7.90 -12.49
N TYR A 27 -2.09 6.80 -12.61
CA TYR A 27 -0.92 6.75 -13.46
C TYR A 27 -1.21 7.12 -14.90
N LYS A 28 -2.27 6.58 -15.52
CA LYS A 28 -2.53 6.76 -16.95
C LYS A 28 -2.76 8.22 -17.33
N ALA A 29 -3.58 8.94 -16.59
CA ALA A 29 -4.00 10.31 -16.92
C ALA A 29 -3.05 11.40 -16.39
N PHE A 30 -2.05 11.03 -15.56
CA PHE A 30 -1.07 11.98 -15.06
C PHE A 30 -0.24 12.62 -16.17
N GLY A 31 -0.07 13.94 -16.09
CA GLY A 31 0.70 14.75 -17.03
C GLY A 31 1.76 15.63 -16.36
N ILE A 32 3.04 15.46 -16.74
CA ILE A 32 4.14 16.29 -16.22
C ILE A 32 3.91 17.78 -16.45
N ASN A 33 3.35 18.16 -17.60
CA ASN A 33 3.11 19.56 -17.95
C ASN A 33 2.11 20.21 -16.98
N GLU A 34 1.06 19.47 -16.61
CA GLU A 34 0.05 19.93 -15.66
C GLU A 34 0.63 20.02 -14.24
N LEU A 35 1.37 19.00 -13.79
CA LEU A 35 2.09 19.05 -12.53
C LEU A 35 2.96 20.30 -12.42
N CYS A 36 3.78 20.56 -13.43
CA CYS A 36 4.65 21.72 -13.45
C CYS A 36 3.87 23.05 -13.38
N LYS A 37 2.76 23.14 -14.12
CA LYS A 37 1.88 24.32 -14.14
C LYS A 37 1.18 24.54 -12.82
N ASN A 38 0.52 23.50 -12.30
CA ASN A 38 -0.30 23.56 -11.08
C ASN A 38 0.51 23.89 -9.84
N HIS A 39 1.73 23.34 -9.75
CA HIS A 39 2.57 23.46 -8.55
C HIS A 39 3.78 24.41 -8.74
N LYS A 40 3.81 25.16 -9.85
CA LYS A 40 4.87 26.15 -10.15
C LYS A 40 6.29 25.57 -10.10
N ILE A 41 6.45 24.34 -10.59
CA ILE A 41 7.75 23.66 -10.72
C ILE A 41 8.22 23.84 -12.16
N SER A 42 9.45 24.33 -12.36
CA SER A 42 10.00 24.42 -13.71
C SER A 42 10.33 23.03 -14.27
N LYS A 43 10.07 22.82 -15.57
CA LYS A 43 10.43 21.56 -16.25
C LYS A 43 11.91 21.21 -16.07
N GLY A 44 12.79 22.22 -16.13
CA GLY A 44 14.23 22.02 -15.94
C GLY A 44 14.57 21.45 -14.56
N ILE A 45 13.91 21.92 -13.49
CA ILE A 45 14.09 21.38 -12.14
C ILE A 45 13.54 19.96 -12.08
N LEU A 46 12.37 19.68 -12.66
CA LEU A 46 11.78 18.35 -12.66
C LEU A 46 12.70 17.35 -13.39
N TYR A 47 13.08 17.62 -14.64
CA TYR A 47 13.93 16.73 -15.44
C TYR A 47 15.38 16.63 -14.95
N HIS A 48 15.84 17.56 -14.12
CA HIS A 48 17.12 17.43 -13.41
C HIS A 48 17.06 16.36 -12.30
N ASN A 49 15.86 16.11 -11.72
CA ASN A 49 15.68 15.22 -10.59
C ASN A 49 15.05 13.87 -10.97
N PHE A 50 14.26 13.81 -12.04
CA PHE A 50 13.55 12.62 -12.51
C PHE A 50 13.57 12.55 -14.03
N SER A 51 13.84 11.38 -14.57
CA SER A 51 13.90 11.14 -16.04
C SER A 51 12.52 11.24 -16.71
N GLY A 52 11.44 11.07 -15.96
CA GLY A 52 10.08 11.14 -16.50
C GLY A 52 9.00 10.66 -15.54
N LYS A 53 7.80 10.49 -16.09
CA LYS A 53 6.58 10.10 -15.36
C LYS A 53 6.77 8.82 -14.56
N THR A 54 7.33 7.80 -15.17
CA THR A 54 7.52 6.49 -14.55
C THR A 54 8.40 6.57 -13.30
N GLU A 55 9.53 7.28 -13.38
CA GLU A 55 10.42 7.42 -12.22
C GLU A 55 9.76 8.19 -11.08
N ILE A 56 9.00 9.25 -11.39
CA ILE A 56 8.22 10.00 -10.39
C ILE A 56 7.17 9.10 -9.75
N TYR A 57 6.44 8.32 -10.56
CA TYR A 57 5.42 7.41 -10.05
C TYR A 57 6.01 6.33 -9.14
N LEU A 58 7.09 5.68 -9.55
CA LEU A 58 7.78 4.69 -8.73
C LEU A 58 8.32 5.28 -7.41
N ALA A 59 8.78 6.52 -7.42
CA ALA A 59 9.16 7.22 -6.19
C ALA A 59 7.95 7.45 -5.27
N CYS A 60 6.78 7.84 -5.82
CA CYS A 60 5.53 7.96 -5.06
C CYS A 60 5.06 6.61 -4.52
N VAL A 61 5.14 5.55 -5.32
CA VAL A 61 4.79 4.17 -4.92
C VAL A 61 5.68 3.72 -3.75
N ARG A 62 7.00 3.86 -3.89
CA ARG A 62 7.96 3.54 -2.82
C ARG A 62 7.63 4.26 -1.53
N GLU A 63 7.44 5.58 -1.59
CA GLU A 63 7.11 6.39 -0.42
C GLU A 63 5.79 5.95 0.23
N SER A 64 4.79 5.63 -0.59
CA SER A 64 3.49 5.18 -0.09
C SER A 64 3.57 3.85 0.64
N PHE A 65 4.31 2.85 0.11
CA PHE A 65 4.52 1.58 0.79
C PHE A 65 5.37 1.72 2.06
N GLN A 66 6.44 2.50 2.01
CA GLN A 66 7.28 2.77 3.18
C GLN A 66 6.50 3.49 4.28
N LYS A 67 5.67 4.46 3.92
CA LYS A 67 4.79 5.18 4.85
C LYS A 67 3.79 4.25 5.50
N ALA A 68 3.12 3.38 4.72
CA ALA A 68 2.21 2.38 5.24
C ALA A 68 2.91 1.45 6.24
N VAL A 69 4.05 0.88 5.87
CA VAL A 69 4.85 0.00 6.76
C VAL A 69 5.26 0.72 8.04
N SER A 70 5.73 1.96 7.94
CA SER A 70 6.15 2.76 9.10
C SER A 70 5.00 2.99 10.09
N ILE A 71 3.79 3.33 9.58
CA ILE A 71 2.61 3.55 10.43
C ILE A 71 2.15 2.25 11.06
N ILE A 72 2.12 1.16 10.28
CA ILE A 72 1.66 -0.15 10.76
C ILE A 72 2.60 -0.72 11.82
N ARG A 73 3.92 -0.61 11.67
CA ARG A 73 4.87 -1.01 12.71
C ARG A 73 4.80 -0.10 13.95
N GLY A 74 4.50 1.18 13.77
CA GLY A 74 4.49 2.16 14.85
C GLY A 74 5.90 2.53 15.34
N GLU A 75 5.97 3.19 16.49
CA GLU A 75 7.23 3.71 17.06
C GLU A 75 8.19 2.62 17.51
N SER A 76 7.68 1.48 17.98
CA SER A 76 8.53 0.36 18.43
C SER A 76 9.23 -0.35 17.26
N GLY A 77 8.66 -0.28 16.04
CA GLY A 77 9.13 -1.03 14.88
C GLY A 77 8.83 -2.53 14.93
N ASP A 78 8.16 -3.02 15.97
CA ASP A 78 7.81 -4.42 16.15
C ASP A 78 6.72 -4.88 15.17
N ILE A 79 6.57 -6.21 15.06
CA ILE A 79 5.46 -6.78 14.31
C ILE A 79 4.18 -6.61 15.16
N PRO A 80 3.16 -5.88 14.66
CA PRO A 80 1.94 -5.63 15.42
C PRO A 80 1.13 -6.92 15.63
N SER A 81 0.22 -6.89 16.60
CA SER A 81 -0.88 -7.84 16.65
C SER A 81 -1.79 -7.67 15.42
N LEU A 82 -2.64 -8.66 15.11
CA LEU A 82 -3.58 -8.51 14.00
C LEU A 82 -4.53 -7.32 14.21
N ALA A 83 -5.02 -7.13 15.43
CA ALA A 83 -5.89 -6.01 15.76
C ALA A 83 -5.20 -4.65 15.53
N ASP A 84 -3.97 -4.48 16.05
CA ASP A 84 -3.17 -3.27 15.82
C ASP A 84 -2.86 -3.07 14.34
N TYR A 85 -2.55 -4.16 13.62
CA TYR A 85 -2.30 -4.12 12.17
C TYR A 85 -3.50 -3.55 11.42
N MET A 86 -4.70 -4.02 11.72
CA MET A 86 -5.93 -3.58 11.06
C MET A 86 -6.28 -2.13 11.41
N GLU A 87 -6.18 -1.75 12.69
CA GLU A 87 -6.40 -0.36 13.13
C GLU A 87 -5.43 0.60 12.43
N ARG A 88 -4.13 0.26 12.42
CA ARG A 88 -3.09 1.12 11.84
C ARG A 88 -3.19 1.21 10.32
N ARG A 89 -3.64 0.15 9.64
CA ARG A 89 -3.98 0.20 8.21
C ARG A 89 -5.10 1.20 7.94
N HIS A 90 -6.18 1.12 8.71
CA HIS A 90 -7.30 2.06 8.59
C HIS A 90 -6.83 3.50 8.87
N ARG A 91 -6.01 3.70 9.89
CA ARG A 91 -5.41 5.02 10.19
C ARG A 91 -4.54 5.53 9.05
N PHE A 92 -3.71 4.68 8.43
CA PHE A 92 -2.93 5.06 7.24
C PHE A 92 -3.84 5.55 6.11
N SER A 93 -4.91 4.84 5.80
CA SER A 93 -5.85 5.24 4.75
C SER A 93 -6.49 6.59 5.04
N LYS A 94 -6.90 6.83 6.27
CA LYS A 94 -7.58 8.05 6.71
C LYS A 94 -6.66 9.27 6.81
N ASP A 95 -5.49 9.10 7.41
CA ASP A 95 -4.60 10.22 7.73
C ASP A 95 -3.69 10.60 6.56
N PHE A 96 -3.48 9.69 5.59
CA PHE A 96 -2.61 9.87 4.42
C PHE A 96 -3.33 9.52 3.12
N PRO A 97 -4.43 10.21 2.76
CA PRO A 97 -5.29 9.83 1.64
C PRO A 97 -4.55 9.79 0.29
N HIS A 98 -3.64 10.71 0.01
CA HIS A 98 -2.89 10.71 -1.26
C HIS A 98 -1.94 9.52 -1.36
N HIS A 99 -1.24 9.18 -0.27
CA HIS A 99 -0.40 7.98 -0.22
C HIS A 99 -1.23 6.71 -0.33
N SER A 100 -2.37 6.67 0.37
CA SER A 100 -3.30 5.54 0.33
C SER A 100 -3.81 5.27 -1.08
N HIS A 101 -4.19 6.29 -1.84
CA HIS A 101 -4.65 6.13 -3.22
C HIS A 101 -3.55 5.57 -4.13
N VAL A 102 -2.34 6.12 -4.08
CA VAL A 102 -1.20 5.61 -4.87
C VAL A 102 -0.83 4.18 -4.44
N PHE A 103 -0.87 3.90 -3.13
CA PHE A 103 -0.67 2.56 -2.59
C PHE A 103 -1.68 1.57 -3.17
N PHE A 104 -2.99 1.88 -3.13
CA PHE A 104 -4.04 0.99 -3.63
C PHE A 104 -3.99 0.83 -5.15
N GLU A 105 -3.75 1.89 -5.92
CA GLU A 105 -3.54 1.79 -7.36
C GLU A 105 -2.39 0.83 -7.68
N ALA A 106 -1.23 1.03 -7.05
CA ALA A 106 -0.05 0.18 -7.25
C ALA A 106 -0.27 -1.26 -6.76
N TRP A 107 -0.97 -1.44 -5.64
CA TRP A 107 -1.26 -2.75 -5.06
C TRP A 107 -2.23 -3.56 -5.91
N MET A 108 -3.29 -2.91 -6.42
CA MET A 108 -4.40 -3.57 -7.11
C MET A 108 -4.23 -3.63 -8.62
N THR A 109 -3.87 -2.50 -9.24
CA THR A 109 -3.96 -2.29 -10.69
C THR A 109 -2.68 -1.72 -11.29
N ALA A 110 -1.52 -2.20 -10.82
CA ALA A 110 -0.24 -1.74 -11.35
C ALA A 110 -0.24 -1.74 -12.89
N PRO A 111 0.19 -0.64 -13.54
CA PRO A 111 0.28 -0.58 -14.99
C PRO A 111 1.18 -1.69 -15.53
N ALA A 112 0.73 -2.42 -16.56
CA ALA A 112 1.42 -3.60 -17.07
C ALA A 112 2.86 -3.31 -17.50
N GLU A 113 3.10 -2.12 -18.06
CA GLU A 113 4.41 -1.66 -18.55
C GLU A 113 5.46 -1.43 -17.45
N ILE A 114 5.05 -1.33 -16.17
CA ILE A 114 5.92 -1.10 -15.01
C ILE A 114 5.62 -2.06 -13.86
N ALA A 115 4.94 -3.16 -14.14
CA ALA A 115 4.50 -4.10 -13.10
C ALA A 115 5.66 -4.74 -12.32
N GLU A 116 6.79 -5.01 -12.97
CA GLU A 116 7.98 -5.56 -12.33
C GLU A 116 8.63 -4.55 -11.37
N GLU A 117 8.72 -3.29 -11.76
CA GLU A 117 9.25 -2.23 -10.91
C GLU A 117 8.35 -1.98 -9.71
N VAL A 118 7.03 -1.92 -9.92
CA VAL A 118 6.05 -1.81 -8.83
C VAL A 118 6.14 -3.00 -7.89
N ALA A 119 6.33 -4.22 -8.41
CA ALA A 119 6.51 -5.42 -7.59
C ALA A 119 7.71 -5.32 -6.63
N LYS A 120 8.80 -4.71 -7.06
CA LYS A 120 9.97 -4.46 -6.19
C LYS A 120 9.64 -3.49 -5.05
N GLU A 121 8.91 -2.43 -5.36
CA GLU A 121 8.56 -1.41 -4.35
C GLU A 121 7.54 -1.91 -3.31
N LYS A 122 6.61 -2.77 -3.70
CA LYS A 122 5.61 -3.34 -2.77
C LYS A 122 6.15 -4.48 -1.90
N ALA A 123 7.31 -5.04 -2.22
CA ALA A 123 7.90 -6.18 -1.50
C ALA A 123 8.03 -5.92 0.02
N VAL A 124 8.34 -4.69 0.43
CA VAL A 124 8.44 -4.30 1.85
C VAL A 124 7.12 -4.48 2.60
N PHE A 125 5.99 -4.24 1.94
CA PHE A 125 4.67 -4.41 2.52
C PHE A 125 4.22 -5.88 2.49
N GLU A 126 4.56 -6.61 1.43
CA GLU A 126 4.32 -8.06 1.34
C GLU A 126 5.08 -8.80 2.46
N ASP A 127 6.31 -8.41 2.74
CA ASP A 127 7.10 -8.97 3.85
C ASP A 127 6.46 -8.67 5.22
N LEU A 128 5.96 -7.44 5.42
CA LEU A 128 5.21 -7.12 6.65
C LEU A 128 3.96 -7.99 6.81
N ASN A 129 3.18 -8.17 5.74
CA ASN A 129 1.99 -9.02 5.76
C ASN A 129 2.34 -10.46 6.14
N ARG A 130 3.42 -11.01 5.56
CA ARG A 130 3.93 -12.34 5.91
C ARG A 130 4.30 -12.42 7.40
N GLN A 131 5.06 -11.47 7.91
CA GLN A 131 5.46 -11.44 9.33
C GLN A 131 4.26 -11.34 10.27
N VAL A 132 3.24 -10.55 9.94
CA VAL A 132 1.99 -10.47 10.74
C VAL A 132 1.25 -11.80 10.73
N SER A 133 1.17 -12.47 9.57
CA SER A 133 0.53 -13.80 9.46
C SER A 133 1.29 -14.86 10.26
N GLU A 134 2.62 -14.89 10.18
CA GLU A 134 3.47 -15.79 10.96
C GLU A 134 3.31 -15.58 12.48
N LYS A 135 3.27 -14.32 12.91
CA LYS A 135 3.03 -13.97 14.33
C LYS A 135 1.66 -14.44 14.79
N LEU A 136 0.61 -14.17 14.02
CA LEU A 136 -0.75 -14.63 14.31
C LEU A 136 -0.80 -16.14 14.53
N LEU A 137 -0.17 -16.92 13.64
CA LEU A 137 -0.13 -18.38 13.75
C LEU A 137 0.70 -18.87 14.94
N THR A 138 1.72 -18.12 15.36
CA THR A 138 2.53 -18.48 16.54
C THR A 138 1.78 -18.20 17.85
N GLU A 139 0.98 -17.14 17.88
CA GLU A 139 0.22 -16.70 19.06
C GLU A 139 -1.15 -17.40 19.20
N SER A 140 -1.57 -18.18 18.19
CA SER A 140 -2.89 -18.81 18.14
C SER A 140 -2.80 -20.32 18.10
N THR A 141 -3.83 -21.00 18.62
CA THR A 141 -3.93 -22.46 18.56
C THR A 141 -4.73 -22.89 17.33
N LEU A 142 -4.06 -23.52 16.38
CA LEU A 142 -4.74 -24.10 15.20
C LEU A 142 -5.59 -25.32 15.59
N LYS A 143 -6.61 -25.60 14.78
CA LYS A 143 -7.38 -26.86 14.87
C LYS A 143 -6.45 -28.06 14.59
N ASP A 144 -6.68 -29.21 15.27
CA ASP A 144 -5.76 -30.36 15.28
C ASP A 144 -5.40 -30.92 13.89
N HIS A 145 -6.23 -30.69 12.89
CA HIS A 145 -6.05 -31.18 11.53
C HIS A 145 -5.47 -30.14 10.55
N ILE A 146 -5.08 -28.94 11.05
CA ILE A 146 -4.53 -27.85 10.23
C ILE A 146 -3.05 -27.63 10.58
N SER A 147 -2.16 -27.78 9.60
CA SER A 147 -0.75 -27.40 9.76
C SER A 147 -0.53 -25.90 9.62
N GLN A 148 0.60 -25.38 10.15
CA GLN A 148 0.97 -23.97 9.96
C GLN A 148 1.12 -23.59 8.48
N GLU A 149 1.69 -24.49 7.66
CA GLU A 149 1.84 -24.29 6.21
C GLU A 149 0.47 -24.14 5.54
N GLN A 150 -0.46 -25.05 5.83
CA GLN A 150 -1.84 -24.96 5.32
C GLN A 150 -2.55 -23.67 5.76
N ALA A 151 -2.33 -23.22 6.99
CA ALA A 151 -2.92 -21.99 7.48
C ALA A 151 -2.34 -20.74 6.78
N LEU A 152 -1.02 -20.69 6.53
CA LEU A 152 -0.38 -19.61 5.76
C LEU A 152 -0.86 -19.56 4.32
N ASP A 153 -0.95 -20.74 3.66
CA ASP A 153 -1.47 -20.84 2.30
C ASP A 153 -2.92 -20.37 2.23
N TYR A 154 -3.74 -20.76 3.20
CA TYR A 154 -5.12 -20.33 3.31
C TYR A 154 -5.24 -18.81 3.47
N LEU A 155 -4.49 -18.20 4.39
CA LEU A 155 -4.49 -16.75 4.60
C LEU A 155 -4.07 -16.00 3.32
N SER A 156 -3.03 -16.49 2.66
CA SER A 156 -2.54 -15.91 1.40
C SER A 156 -3.57 -16.05 0.27
N PHE A 157 -4.19 -17.21 0.13
CA PHE A 157 -5.23 -17.47 -0.88
C PHE A 157 -6.44 -16.57 -0.70
N ILE A 158 -6.92 -16.41 0.53
CA ILE A 158 -8.07 -15.55 0.82
C ILE A 158 -7.73 -14.07 0.55
N GLN A 159 -6.53 -13.60 0.90
CA GLN A 159 -6.12 -12.24 0.57
C GLN A 159 -6.11 -12.00 -0.95
N GLN A 160 -5.66 -12.97 -1.74
CA GLN A 160 -5.68 -12.89 -3.20
C GLN A 160 -7.11 -12.95 -3.75
N LEU A 161 -7.95 -13.83 -3.22
CA LEU A 161 -9.36 -13.95 -3.61
C LEU A 161 -10.12 -12.65 -3.31
N PHE A 162 -9.92 -12.08 -2.13
CA PHE A 162 -10.53 -10.84 -1.72
C PHE A 162 -10.09 -9.67 -2.61
N ARG A 163 -8.80 -9.57 -2.93
CA ARG A 163 -8.27 -8.60 -3.89
C ARG A 163 -8.94 -8.76 -5.26
N SER A 164 -9.02 -10.00 -5.79
CA SER A 164 -9.62 -10.28 -7.08
C SER A 164 -11.12 -9.94 -7.11
N TYR A 165 -11.85 -10.26 -6.05
CA TYR A 165 -13.25 -9.89 -5.90
C TYR A 165 -13.46 -8.37 -5.97
N TYR A 166 -12.64 -7.61 -5.25
CA TYR A 166 -12.73 -6.15 -5.25
C TYR A 166 -12.40 -5.55 -6.62
N LEU A 167 -11.41 -6.07 -7.32
CA LEU A 167 -11.08 -5.62 -8.68
C LEU A 167 -12.21 -5.85 -9.69
N LEU A 168 -12.99 -6.91 -9.52
CA LEU A 168 -14.13 -7.22 -10.38
C LEU A 168 -15.38 -6.39 -10.03
N ALA A 169 -15.58 -6.12 -8.73
CA ALA A 169 -16.79 -5.46 -8.24
C ALA A 169 -16.78 -3.93 -8.41
N GLU A 170 -15.59 -3.30 -8.50
CA GLU A 170 -15.44 -1.85 -8.38
C GLU A 170 -14.96 -1.17 -9.68
N GLN A 171 -15.32 -1.70 -10.85
CA GLN A 171 -14.93 -1.10 -12.15
C GLN A 171 -15.45 0.33 -12.38
N ASP A 172 -16.42 0.81 -11.58
CA ASP A 172 -17.11 2.09 -11.77
C ASP A 172 -16.96 3.11 -10.62
N ASN A 173 -16.21 2.83 -9.55
CA ASN A 173 -16.18 3.68 -8.36
C ASN A 173 -14.89 4.50 -8.18
N ASN A 174 -15.01 5.65 -7.51
CA ASN A 174 -13.91 6.54 -7.14
C ASN A 174 -12.94 5.82 -6.17
N LEU A 175 -11.64 5.88 -6.44
CA LEU A 175 -10.57 5.24 -5.66
C LEU A 175 -10.60 5.55 -4.15
N SER A 176 -11.13 6.70 -3.75
CA SER A 176 -11.25 7.09 -2.33
C SER A 176 -12.29 6.25 -1.60
N ASP A 177 -13.48 6.12 -2.17
CA ASP A 177 -14.55 5.28 -1.60
C ASP A 177 -14.17 3.79 -1.63
N PHE A 178 -13.33 3.42 -2.57
CA PHE A 178 -12.79 2.08 -2.72
C PHE A 178 -11.87 1.70 -1.54
N ALA A 179 -10.91 2.56 -1.19
CA ALA A 179 -9.96 2.28 -0.11
C ALA A 179 -10.67 2.05 1.24
N ASP A 180 -11.63 2.91 1.58
CA ASP A 180 -12.39 2.81 2.83
C ASP A 180 -13.27 1.54 2.86
N LYS A 181 -13.98 1.24 1.77
CA LYS A 181 -14.79 0.00 1.67
C LYS A 181 -13.92 -1.25 1.73
N TYR A 182 -12.76 -1.23 1.06
CA TYR A 182 -11.81 -2.33 1.09
C TYR A 182 -11.35 -2.62 2.52
N GLU A 183 -10.87 -1.62 3.24
CA GLU A 183 -10.38 -1.77 4.62
C GLU A 183 -11.51 -2.22 5.58
N MET A 184 -12.71 -1.66 5.47
CA MET A 184 -13.86 -2.07 6.29
C MET A 184 -14.28 -3.52 6.03
N THR A 185 -14.25 -3.96 4.76
CA THR A 185 -14.66 -5.31 4.41
C THR A 185 -13.57 -6.33 4.72
N LEU A 186 -12.30 -5.96 4.55
CA LEU A 186 -11.16 -6.80 4.94
C LEU A 186 -11.20 -7.15 6.42
N ASN A 187 -11.53 -6.20 7.30
CA ASN A 187 -11.70 -6.46 8.73
C ASN A 187 -12.72 -7.58 8.99
N LYS A 188 -13.92 -7.48 8.38
CA LYS A 188 -14.98 -8.47 8.55
C LYS A 188 -14.60 -9.84 8.00
N VAL A 189 -13.93 -9.87 6.85
CA VAL A 189 -13.49 -11.12 6.23
C VAL A 189 -12.42 -11.81 7.06
N LEU A 190 -11.45 -11.05 7.59
CA LEU A 190 -10.41 -11.59 8.45
C LEU A 190 -10.96 -12.17 9.74
N ASP A 191 -11.94 -11.52 10.39
CA ASP A 191 -12.62 -12.08 11.56
C ASP A 191 -13.25 -13.44 11.25
N LEU A 192 -14.01 -13.54 10.15
CA LEU A 192 -14.63 -14.80 9.74
C LEU A 192 -13.59 -15.89 9.41
N MET A 193 -12.46 -15.51 8.84
CA MET A 193 -11.37 -16.42 8.50
C MET A 193 -10.68 -16.96 9.74
N ILE A 194 -10.43 -16.11 10.72
CA ILE A 194 -9.78 -16.46 11.98
C ILE A 194 -10.65 -17.49 12.72
N TYR A 195 -11.93 -17.24 12.88
CA TYR A 195 -12.88 -18.20 13.49
C TYR A 195 -12.99 -19.50 12.70
N GLY A 196 -12.69 -19.50 11.40
CA GLY A 196 -12.68 -20.70 10.56
C GLY A 196 -11.48 -21.63 10.78
N ILE A 197 -10.30 -21.11 11.13
CA ILE A 197 -9.04 -21.87 11.21
C ILE A 197 -8.49 -22.04 12.63
N PHE A 198 -8.88 -21.17 13.57
CA PHE A 198 -8.45 -21.26 14.97
C PHE A 198 -9.49 -22.02 15.82
N LYS A 199 -9.05 -22.59 16.92
CA LYS A 199 -9.96 -23.08 17.95
C LYS A 199 -10.66 -21.88 18.57
N ASP A 200 -11.96 -22.02 18.89
CA ASP A 200 -12.69 -21.01 19.65
C ASP A 200 -11.88 -20.69 20.91
N GLY A 201 -11.56 -19.41 21.09
CA GLY A 201 -10.65 -18.99 22.15
C GLY A 201 -11.23 -19.33 23.53
N GLU A 202 -10.35 -19.87 24.38
CA GLU A 202 -10.53 -19.84 25.81
C GLU A 202 -10.42 -18.42 26.35
#